data_02b11704f8e3221533dfe1d3ff2ea821
#
_entry.id   02b11704f8e3221533dfe1d3ff2ea821
#
_cell.length_a   1.000
_cell.length_b   1.000
_cell.length_c   1.000
_cell.angle_alpha   90.00
_cell.angle_beta   90.00
_cell.angle_gamma   90.00
#
_symmetry.space_group_name_H-M   'P 1'
#
loop_
_entity.id
_entity.type
_entity.pdbx_description
1 polymer ?
#
loop_
_entity_poly.entity_id
_entity_poly.type
_entity_poly.pdbx_seq_one_letter_code
_entity_poly.pdbx_strand_id
1 'polypeptide(L)'
;METELRKAVDFFIQGEFYCSRQPATQLHDYDSIKHLALGINVDGRTDEFFVYHSNPAHVIEIINKQDIKEDYWLTVFSDEKPYSYDAEGYTVKNTEFLMMLNLDSWDNEIENKIIKRVKTEEEARRINHFFGRTVIDLKKLDDPNMHFYVGEENGHPASYGRYLLLDQTVCFLSNIYTSEIHRGKGIAKALCRSMLSDAKQEGAVKSVLASSQTGHPLYLKLGYRDVTKMWVLTKQF
;
A
#
# COMPACT_ATOMS: atom_id res chain seq x y z
N MET A 1 -8.85 -6.80 19.73
CA MET A 1 -9.47 -6.35 18.48
C MET A 1 -9.10 -4.89 18.18
N GLU A 2 -9.47 -3.93 19.00
CA GLU A 2 -9.14 -2.49 18.80
C GLU A 2 -7.62 -2.22 18.69
N THR A 3 -6.81 -2.82 19.56
CA THR A 3 -5.35 -2.70 19.55
C THR A 3 -4.71 -3.26 18.28
N GLU A 4 -5.29 -4.28 17.66
CA GLU A 4 -4.77 -4.88 16.43
C GLU A 4 -5.12 -4.04 15.20
N LEU A 5 -6.35 -3.54 15.13
CA LEU A 5 -6.78 -2.59 14.10
C LEU A 5 -5.86 -1.37 14.10
N ARG A 6 -5.67 -0.74 15.26
CA ARG A 6 -4.81 0.44 15.41
C ARG A 6 -3.39 0.17 14.90
N LYS A 7 -2.78 -0.95 15.32
CA LYS A 7 -1.45 -1.33 14.84
C LYS A 7 -1.39 -1.53 13.33
N ALA A 8 -2.38 -2.20 12.75
CA ALA A 8 -2.41 -2.43 11.30
C ALA A 8 -2.56 -1.11 10.54
N VAL A 9 -3.41 -0.20 11.01
CA VAL A 9 -3.59 1.15 10.45
C VAL A 9 -2.29 1.95 10.57
N ASP A 10 -1.64 1.95 11.73
CA ASP A 10 -0.38 2.67 11.93
C ASP A 10 0.73 2.13 11.01
N PHE A 11 0.86 0.81 10.85
CA PHE A 11 1.83 0.22 9.92
C PHE A 11 1.53 0.57 8.46
N PHE A 12 0.26 0.54 8.08
CA PHE A 12 -0.15 0.95 6.74
C PHE A 12 0.23 2.41 6.46
N ILE A 13 -0.12 3.32 7.36
CA ILE A 13 0.18 4.76 7.20
C ILE A 13 1.69 5.01 7.17
N GLN A 14 2.46 4.35 8.03
CA GLN A 14 3.92 4.43 7.99
C GLN A 14 4.49 3.91 6.68
N GLY A 15 3.93 2.82 6.15
CA GLY A 15 4.30 2.28 4.84
C GLY A 15 4.03 3.26 3.71
N GLU A 16 2.84 3.86 3.68
CA GLU A 16 2.46 4.88 2.70
C GLU A 16 3.37 6.12 2.80
N PHE A 17 3.58 6.64 4.01
CA PHE A 17 4.50 7.75 4.25
C PHE A 17 5.91 7.45 3.73
N TYR A 18 6.46 6.28 4.08
CA TYR A 18 7.81 5.90 3.64
C TYR A 18 7.89 5.75 2.12
N CYS A 19 6.91 5.09 1.52
CA CYS A 19 6.86 4.89 0.07
C CYS A 19 6.70 6.20 -0.71
N SER A 20 5.97 7.17 -0.15
CA SER A 20 5.70 8.47 -0.78
C SER A 20 6.75 9.53 -0.44
N ARG A 21 7.69 9.21 0.47
CA ARG A 21 8.65 10.17 1.03
C ARG A 21 9.44 10.94 -0.04
N GLN A 22 9.27 12.25 -0.01
CA GLN A 22 10.02 13.27 -0.72
C GLN A 22 10.49 14.30 0.31
N PRO A 23 11.39 15.25 -0.02
CA PRO A 23 11.86 16.27 0.93
C PRO A 23 10.74 17.10 1.59
N ALA A 24 9.61 17.30 0.88
CA ALA A 24 8.48 18.09 1.36
C ALA A 24 7.39 17.25 2.04
N THR A 25 7.47 15.90 2.00
CA THR A 25 6.44 15.03 2.58
C THR A 25 6.47 15.09 4.11
N GLN A 26 5.31 15.30 4.73
CA GLN A 26 5.15 15.37 6.18
C GLN A 26 4.00 14.47 6.63
N LEU A 27 4.12 13.91 7.82
CA LEU A 27 3.05 13.16 8.48
C LEU A 27 2.73 13.84 9.81
N HIS A 28 1.49 14.34 9.92
CA HIS A 28 0.97 14.98 11.13
C HIS A 28 0.05 14.03 11.87
N ASP A 29 0.09 14.09 13.19
CA ASP A 29 -0.69 13.23 14.09
C ASP A 29 -1.68 14.05 14.91
N TYR A 30 -2.96 13.75 14.76
CA TYR A 30 -4.07 14.35 15.49
C TYR A 30 -4.86 13.26 16.25
N ASP A 31 -4.14 12.35 16.92
CA ASP A 31 -4.68 11.20 17.64
C ASP A 31 -5.36 10.17 16.72
N SER A 32 -6.67 10.22 16.53
CA SER A 32 -7.42 9.30 15.66
C SER A 32 -7.41 9.70 14.18
N ILE A 33 -6.69 10.77 13.83
CA ILE A 33 -6.57 11.31 12.47
C ILE A 33 -5.09 11.51 12.17
N LYS A 34 -4.61 10.90 11.10
CA LYS A 34 -3.28 11.16 10.56
C LYS A 34 -3.42 11.92 9.25
N HIS A 35 -2.61 12.94 9.04
CA HIS A 35 -2.58 13.73 7.82
C HIS A 35 -1.23 13.54 7.14
N LEU A 36 -1.24 12.96 5.96
CA LEU A 36 -0.10 12.80 5.08
C LEU A 36 -0.12 13.92 4.04
N ALA A 37 0.71 14.95 4.26
CA ALA A 37 0.98 15.98 3.28
C ALA A 37 2.08 15.49 2.32
N LEU A 38 1.75 15.23 1.07
CA LEU A 38 2.67 14.62 0.09
C LEU A 38 3.70 15.63 -0.45
N GLY A 39 3.36 16.92 -0.45
CA GLY A 39 4.21 17.98 -0.99
C GLY A 39 4.25 18.06 -2.52
N ILE A 40 3.69 17.09 -3.20
CA ILE A 40 3.50 17.02 -4.66
C ILE A 40 2.17 16.33 -4.96
N ASN A 41 1.63 16.52 -6.15
CA ASN A 41 0.44 15.78 -6.58
C ASN A 41 0.82 14.32 -6.89
N VAL A 42 0.17 13.37 -6.20
CA VAL A 42 0.32 11.93 -6.39
C VAL A 42 -1.08 11.33 -6.61
N ASP A 43 -1.30 10.72 -7.75
CA ASP A 43 -2.56 10.06 -8.12
C ASP A 43 -3.81 10.95 -7.98
N GLY A 44 -3.63 12.28 -8.17
CA GLY A 44 -4.70 13.27 -8.11
C GLY A 44 -4.96 13.81 -6.70
N ARG A 45 -3.99 13.74 -5.79
CA ARG A 45 -4.06 14.37 -4.47
C ARG A 45 -2.72 14.94 -4.03
N THR A 46 -2.74 15.99 -3.24
CA THR A 46 -1.58 16.56 -2.53
C THR A 46 -1.57 16.15 -1.06
N ASP A 47 -2.71 15.72 -0.54
CA ASP A 47 -2.91 15.39 0.87
C ASP A 47 -3.81 14.17 1.03
N GLU A 48 -3.59 13.40 2.09
CA GLU A 48 -4.46 12.31 2.49
C GLU A 48 -4.68 12.30 4.00
N PHE A 49 -5.93 12.23 4.42
CA PHE A 49 -6.33 12.08 5.81
C PHE A 49 -6.75 10.64 6.07
N PHE A 50 -6.14 10.02 7.05
CA PHE A 50 -6.47 8.68 7.53
C PHE A 50 -7.23 8.77 8.83
N VAL A 51 -8.42 8.17 8.86
CA VAL A 51 -9.37 8.31 9.97
C VAL A 51 -9.81 6.95 10.49
N TYR A 52 -9.71 6.75 11.78
CA TYR A 52 -10.28 5.62 12.47
C TYR A 52 -10.91 6.05 13.80
N HIS A 53 -12.10 5.54 14.10
CA HIS A 53 -12.85 5.82 15.34
C HIS A 53 -13.01 7.31 15.70
N SER A 54 -13.23 8.17 14.70
CA SER A 54 -13.42 9.60 14.93
C SER A 54 -14.78 10.07 14.43
N ASN A 55 -15.35 11.05 15.13
CA ASN A 55 -16.58 11.71 14.73
C ASN A 55 -16.35 12.55 13.46
N PRO A 56 -17.18 12.44 12.41
CA PRO A 56 -17.04 13.20 11.18
C PRO A 56 -16.91 14.73 11.37
N ALA A 57 -17.68 15.32 12.28
CA ALA A 57 -17.61 16.77 12.55
C ALA A 57 -16.20 17.18 13.03
N HIS A 58 -15.58 16.38 13.89
CA HIS A 58 -14.21 16.63 14.34
C HIS A 58 -13.17 16.49 13.20
N VAL A 59 -13.35 15.48 12.34
CA VAL A 59 -12.49 15.30 11.16
C VAL A 59 -12.56 16.52 10.24
N ILE A 60 -13.79 16.98 9.93
CA ILE A 60 -14.01 18.16 9.08
C ILE A 60 -13.41 19.42 9.72
N GLU A 61 -13.54 19.59 11.04
CA GLU A 61 -12.91 20.70 11.76
C GLU A 61 -11.40 20.71 11.59
N ILE A 62 -10.74 19.54 11.71
CA ILE A 62 -9.29 19.43 11.51
C ILE A 62 -8.93 19.75 10.07
N ILE A 63 -9.61 19.16 9.08
CA ILE A 63 -9.36 19.41 7.67
C ILE A 63 -9.49 20.92 7.35
N ASN A 64 -10.56 21.56 7.83
CA ASN A 64 -10.82 22.98 7.59
C ASN A 64 -9.77 23.92 8.22
N LYS A 65 -9.03 23.46 9.25
CA LYS A 65 -7.92 24.21 9.84
C LYS A 65 -6.64 24.12 9.01
N GLN A 66 -6.55 23.17 8.08
CA GLN A 66 -5.44 23.06 7.15
C GLN A 66 -5.71 23.96 5.95
N ASP A 67 -4.73 24.72 5.51
CA ASP A 67 -4.83 25.56 4.29
C ASP A 67 -4.63 24.68 3.03
N ILE A 68 -5.51 23.67 2.88
CA ILE A 68 -5.50 22.76 1.74
C ILE A 68 -6.25 23.39 0.59
N LYS A 69 -5.54 23.62 -0.52
CA LYS A 69 -6.07 24.35 -1.70
C LYS A 69 -6.37 23.43 -2.89
N GLU A 70 -5.98 22.18 -2.81
CA GLU A 70 -6.07 21.22 -3.90
C GLU A 70 -6.83 19.95 -3.47
N ASP A 71 -6.93 19.00 -4.38
CA ASP A 71 -7.60 17.73 -4.14
C ASP A 71 -6.91 16.91 -3.04
N TYR A 72 -7.69 16.44 -2.10
CA TYR A 72 -7.23 15.53 -1.05
C TYR A 72 -8.13 14.29 -0.97
N TRP A 73 -7.60 13.25 -0.37
CA TRP A 73 -8.38 12.05 -0.06
C TRP A 73 -8.62 11.93 1.44
N LEU A 74 -9.80 11.41 1.76
CA LEU A 74 -10.18 11.07 3.13
C LEU A 74 -10.38 9.55 3.18
N THR A 75 -9.42 8.83 3.78
CA THR A 75 -9.46 7.38 3.93
C THR A 75 -9.99 7.02 5.30
N VAL A 76 -11.19 6.45 5.34
CA VAL A 76 -11.88 6.04 6.57
C VAL A 76 -11.76 4.53 6.75
N PHE A 77 -11.19 4.10 7.88
CA PHE A 77 -11.10 2.68 8.26
C PHE A 77 -12.35 2.26 9.02
N SER A 78 -13.22 1.49 8.37
CA SER A 78 -14.48 1.02 8.94
C SER A 78 -15.01 -0.19 8.17
N ASP A 79 -15.58 -1.17 8.87
CA ASP A 79 -16.24 -2.31 8.22
C ASP A 79 -17.54 -1.91 7.51
N GLU A 80 -18.20 -0.87 8.00
CA GLU A 80 -19.40 -0.31 7.40
C GLU A 80 -19.10 0.94 6.56
N LYS A 81 -19.93 1.17 5.53
CA LYS A 81 -19.82 2.38 4.72
C LYS A 81 -20.06 3.62 5.59
N PRO A 82 -19.16 4.62 5.56
CA PRO A 82 -19.26 5.80 6.41
C PRO A 82 -20.25 6.84 5.81
N TYR A 83 -21.55 6.53 5.81
CA TYR A 83 -22.62 7.39 5.27
C TYR A 83 -22.67 8.78 5.89
N SER A 84 -22.17 8.94 7.11
CA SER A 84 -22.13 10.22 7.80
C SER A 84 -21.32 11.30 7.08
N TYR A 85 -20.43 10.94 6.16
CA TYR A 85 -19.69 11.89 5.33
C TYR A 85 -20.44 12.34 4.08
N ASP A 86 -21.51 11.64 3.68
CA ASP A 86 -22.31 12.01 2.50
C ASP A 86 -22.96 13.40 2.70
N ALA A 87 -23.40 13.73 3.93
CA ALA A 87 -23.96 15.03 4.29
C ALA A 87 -22.96 16.19 4.20
N GLU A 88 -21.65 15.88 4.27
CA GLU A 88 -20.56 16.84 4.16
C GLU A 88 -20.04 16.98 2.72
N GLY A 89 -20.72 16.36 1.75
CA GLY A 89 -20.39 16.41 0.32
C GLY A 89 -19.29 15.46 -0.13
N TYR A 90 -18.95 14.44 0.68
CA TYR A 90 -18.01 13.41 0.27
C TYR A 90 -18.69 12.28 -0.49
N THR A 91 -18.00 11.74 -1.46
CA THR A 91 -18.40 10.54 -2.21
C THR A 91 -17.32 9.49 -2.17
N VAL A 92 -17.71 8.20 -2.21
CA VAL A 92 -16.78 7.09 -2.26
C VAL A 92 -16.13 7.04 -3.64
N LYS A 93 -14.81 7.27 -3.69
CA LYS A 93 -13.98 7.09 -4.87
C LYS A 93 -13.59 5.63 -5.05
N ASN A 94 -13.19 4.98 -3.95
CA ASN A 94 -12.66 3.62 -3.96
C ASN A 94 -12.92 2.92 -2.63
N THR A 95 -12.94 1.59 -2.65
CA THR A 95 -12.97 0.75 -1.44
C THR A 95 -11.88 -0.30 -1.55
N GLU A 96 -11.07 -0.38 -0.50
CA GLU A 96 -9.97 -1.33 -0.36
C GLU A 96 -10.11 -2.12 0.93
N PHE A 97 -9.24 -3.12 1.12
CA PHE A 97 -9.18 -3.94 2.32
C PHE A 97 -7.80 -3.78 2.96
N LEU A 98 -7.77 -3.31 4.19
CA LEU A 98 -6.56 -3.41 5.01
C LEU A 98 -6.44 -4.86 5.45
N MET A 99 -5.34 -5.50 5.08
CA MET A 99 -5.13 -6.93 5.32
C MET A 99 -3.81 -7.17 6.06
N MET A 100 -3.78 -8.23 6.86
CA MET A 100 -2.61 -8.62 7.63
C MET A 100 -2.36 -10.12 7.55
N LEU A 101 -1.07 -10.51 7.56
CA LEU A 101 -0.60 -11.88 7.58
C LEU A 101 0.39 -12.06 8.74
N ASN A 102 0.28 -13.15 9.48
CA ASN A 102 1.32 -13.59 10.42
C ASN A 102 2.33 -14.47 9.66
N LEU A 103 3.59 -14.03 9.62
CA LEU A 103 4.65 -14.73 8.91
C LEU A 103 5.29 -15.84 9.74
N ASP A 104 5.15 -15.85 11.07
CA ASP A 104 5.72 -16.91 11.91
C ASP A 104 5.15 -18.28 11.55
N SER A 105 3.82 -18.34 11.35
CA SER A 105 3.09 -19.56 10.97
C SER A 105 2.87 -19.72 9.47
N TRP A 106 3.36 -18.77 8.66
CA TRP A 106 3.15 -18.80 7.22
C TRP A 106 4.10 -19.80 6.53
N ASP A 107 3.53 -20.65 5.70
CA ASP A 107 4.25 -21.66 4.93
C ASP A 107 4.51 -21.17 3.51
N ASN A 108 5.77 -21.28 3.09
CA ASN A 108 6.21 -20.88 1.76
C ASN A 108 6.24 -22.08 0.82
N GLU A 109 5.18 -22.32 0.08
CA GLU A 109 5.23 -23.25 -1.05
C GLU A 109 6.04 -22.65 -2.20
N ILE A 110 7.03 -23.37 -2.67
CA ILE A 110 7.86 -22.94 -3.79
C ILE A 110 7.04 -22.96 -5.09
N GLU A 111 7.00 -21.83 -5.77
CA GLU A 111 6.34 -21.70 -7.08
C GLU A 111 7.38 -21.72 -8.21
N ASN A 112 7.11 -22.48 -9.26
CA ASN A 112 8.01 -22.57 -10.42
C ASN A 112 7.77 -21.36 -11.37
N LYS A 113 8.15 -20.17 -10.93
CA LYS A 113 8.06 -18.91 -11.69
C LYS A 113 9.36 -18.13 -11.54
N ILE A 114 9.73 -17.38 -12.58
CA ILE A 114 10.93 -16.55 -12.54
C ILE A 114 10.59 -15.23 -11.86
N ILE A 115 11.00 -15.13 -10.61
CA ILE A 115 10.89 -13.92 -9.79
C ILE A 115 12.30 -13.46 -9.42
N LYS A 116 12.56 -12.18 -9.62
CA LYS A 116 13.87 -11.58 -9.36
C LYS A 116 13.75 -10.34 -8.49
N ARG A 117 14.62 -10.20 -7.51
CA ARG A 117 14.85 -8.93 -6.80
C ARG A 117 15.69 -8.03 -7.72
N VAL A 118 15.21 -6.82 -7.95
CA VAL A 118 15.90 -5.82 -8.78
C VAL A 118 16.96 -5.14 -7.93
N LYS A 119 18.22 -5.18 -8.39
CA LYS A 119 19.37 -4.68 -7.60
C LYS A 119 20.18 -3.62 -8.33
N THR A 120 19.98 -3.44 -9.63
CA THR A 120 20.78 -2.52 -10.44
C THR A 120 19.91 -1.46 -11.12
N GLU A 121 20.50 -0.29 -11.33
CA GLU A 121 19.81 0.76 -12.10
C GLU A 121 19.50 0.32 -13.53
N GLU A 122 20.35 -0.47 -14.15
CA GLU A 122 20.16 -0.97 -15.52
C GLU A 122 18.88 -1.82 -15.59
N GLU A 123 18.71 -2.78 -14.67
CA GLU A 123 17.50 -3.61 -14.57
C GLU A 123 16.26 -2.73 -14.31
N ALA A 124 16.35 -1.77 -13.37
CA ALA A 124 15.25 -0.89 -13.03
C ALA A 124 14.83 -0.01 -14.23
N ARG A 125 15.79 0.54 -14.98
CA ARG A 125 15.54 1.30 -16.20
C ARG A 125 14.88 0.46 -17.28
N ARG A 126 15.35 -0.79 -17.49
CA ARG A 126 14.76 -1.75 -18.45
C ARG A 126 13.30 -2.05 -18.07
N ILE A 127 13.01 -2.28 -16.80
CA ILE A 127 11.66 -2.56 -16.31
C ILE A 127 10.76 -1.34 -16.46
N ASN A 128 11.22 -0.16 -16.06
CA ASN A 128 10.49 1.10 -16.23
C ASN A 128 10.17 1.38 -17.69
N HIS A 129 11.13 1.18 -18.58
CA HIS A 129 10.93 1.32 -20.03
C HIS A 129 9.87 0.34 -20.56
N PHE A 130 9.95 -0.94 -20.14
CA PHE A 130 8.99 -1.96 -20.58
C PHE A 130 7.55 -1.61 -20.19
N PHE A 131 7.33 -1.11 -18.97
CA PHE A 131 5.99 -0.72 -18.51
C PHE A 131 5.56 0.69 -18.93
N GLY A 132 6.43 1.45 -19.62
CA GLY A 132 6.16 2.80 -20.08
C GLY A 132 5.93 3.83 -18.96
N ARG A 133 6.36 3.51 -17.74
CA ARG A 133 6.23 4.38 -16.55
C ARG A 133 7.27 4.03 -15.49
N THR A 134 7.50 4.96 -14.56
CA THR A 134 8.39 4.72 -13.42
C THR A 134 7.70 3.82 -12.39
N VAL A 135 7.96 2.52 -12.46
CA VAL A 135 7.48 1.53 -11.47
C VAL A 135 8.50 1.28 -10.37
N ILE A 136 9.77 1.56 -10.65
CA ILE A 136 10.89 1.50 -9.72
C ILE A 136 11.54 2.88 -9.68
N ASP A 137 11.47 3.53 -8.52
CA ASP A 137 12.17 4.80 -8.28
C ASP A 137 13.66 4.52 -8.06
N LEU A 138 14.48 4.98 -9.00
CA LEU A 138 15.94 4.75 -8.95
C LEU A 138 16.58 5.36 -7.70
N LYS A 139 16.02 6.46 -7.15
CA LYS A 139 16.53 7.08 -5.93
C LYS A 139 16.31 6.23 -4.68
N LYS A 140 15.44 5.23 -4.77
CA LYS A 140 15.10 4.33 -3.66
C LYS A 140 15.69 2.92 -3.85
N LEU A 141 16.44 2.70 -4.92
CA LEU A 141 16.98 1.37 -5.25
C LEU A 141 18.00 0.89 -4.20
N ASP A 142 18.79 1.82 -3.66
CA ASP A 142 19.79 1.54 -2.61
C ASP A 142 19.25 1.68 -1.19
N ASP A 143 17.93 1.88 -1.03
CA ASP A 143 17.31 1.95 0.29
C ASP A 143 17.33 0.56 0.94
N PRO A 144 17.98 0.38 2.11
CA PRO A 144 18.15 -0.92 2.73
C PRO A 144 16.84 -1.56 3.19
N ASN A 145 15.79 -0.77 3.36
CA ASN A 145 14.49 -1.26 3.82
C ASN A 145 13.48 -1.46 2.68
N MET A 146 13.77 -0.98 1.45
CA MET A 146 12.85 -1.06 0.32
C MET A 146 13.40 -1.97 -0.79
N HIS A 147 12.63 -2.98 -1.17
CA HIS A 147 13.06 -4.00 -2.11
C HIS A 147 12.08 -4.16 -3.25
N PHE A 148 12.60 -4.05 -4.47
CA PHE A 148 11.81 -4.13 -5.71
C PHE A 148 11.96 -5.49 -6.35
N TYR A 149 10.85 -5.99 -6.91
CA TYR A 149 10.79 -7.31 -7.55
C TYR A 149 10.12 -7.23 -8.91
N VAL A 150 10.54 -8.12 -9.80
CA VAL A 150 9.94 -8.35 -11.11
C VAL A 150 9.65 -9.83 -11.27
N GLY A 151 8.46 -10.15 -11.76
CA GLY A 151 8.11 -11.47 -12.26
C GLY A 151 8.22 -11.47 -13.79
N GLU A 152 8.92 -12.44 -14.34
CA GLU A 152 9.14 -12.57 -15.78
C GLU A 152 8.35 -13.76 -16.36
N GLU A 153 7.87 -13.61 -17.59
CA GLU A 153 7.33 -14.68 -18.43
C GLU A 153 7.97 -14.60 -19.81
N ASN A 154 8.54 -15.73 -20.28
CA ASN A 154 9.24 -15.81 -21.57
C ASN A 154 10.37 -14.75 -21.71
N GLY A 155 11.06 -14.43 -20.63
CA GLY A 155 12.18 -13.48 -20.62
C GLY A 155 11.77 -12.00 -20.59
N HIS A 156 10.47 -11.70 -20.50
CA HIS A 156 9.95 -10.33 -20.44
C HIS A 156 9.29 -10.03 -19.09
N PRO A 157 9.39 -8.78 -18.60
CA PRO A 157 8.67 -8.37 -17.39
C PRO A 157 7.16 -8.57 -17.56
N ALA A 158 6.54 -9.26 -16.61
CA ALA A 158 5.11 -9.57 -16.61
C ALA A 158 4.38 -8.98 -15.40
N SER A 159 5.10 -8.87 -14.28
CA SER A 159 4.59 -8.27 -13.06
C SER A 159 5.71 -7.57 -12.30
N TYR A 160 5.35 -6.66 -11.41
CA TYR A 160 6.27 -6.02 -10.48
C TYR A 160 5.60 -5.81 -9.12
N GLY A 161 6.41 -5.56 -8.12
CA GLY A 161 5.98 -5.23 -6.77
C GLY A 161 7.14 -4.80 -5.92
N ARG A 162 6.84 -4.34 -4.73
CA ARG A 162 7.85 -4.00 -3.72
C ARG A 162 7.37 -4.38 -2.33
N TYR A 163 8.33 -4.59 -1.44
CA TYR A 163 8.07 -4.54 -0.02
C TYR A 163 8.99 -3.55 0.67
N LEU A 164 8.55 -3.10 1.81
CA LEU A 164 9.28 -2.25 2.73
C LEU A 164 9.32 -2.95 4.09
N LEU A 165 10.48 -2.97 4.75
CA LEU A 165 10.61 -3.38 6.14
C LEU A 165 10.41 -2.18 7.07
N LEU A 166 9.34 -2.22 7.85
CA LEU A 166 9.07 -1.28 8.92
C LEU A 166 9.59 -1.88 10.23
N ASP A 167 10.41 -1.10 10.95
CA ASP A 167 10.99 -1.48 12.25
C ASP A 167 11.63 -2.88 12.24
N GLN A 168 12.13 -3.34 11.09
CA GLN A 168 12.73 -4.66 10.85
C GLN A 168 11.84 -5.86 11.19
N THR A 169 10.57 -5.64 11.53
CA THR A 169 9.64 -6.70 11.97
C THR A 169 8.35 -6.77 11.18
N VAL A 170 8.02 -5.74 10.40
CA VAL A 170 6.80 -5.70 9.61
C VAL A 170 7.11 -5.47 8.14
N CYS A 171 6.65 -6.38 7.31
CA CYS A 171 6.69 -6.26 5.85
C CYS A 171 5.47 -5.50 5.35
N PHE A 172 5.67 -4.32 4.74
CA PHE A 172 4.61 -3.62 4.01
C PHE A 172 4.73 -3.94 2.53
N LEU A 173 3.79 -4.75 2.01
CA LEU A 173 3.70 -5.04 0.57
C LEU A 173 2.93 -3.93 -0.15
N SER A 174 3.49 -3.42 -1.24
CA SER A 174 2.84 -2.37 -2.03
C SER A 174 3.19 -2.42 -3.51
N ASN A 175 2.42 -1.68 -4.30
CA ASN A 175 2.62 -1.50 -5.74
C ASN A 175 2.68 -2.82 -6.54
N ILE A 176 1.83 -3.79 -6.16
CA ILE A 176 1.74 -5.09 -6.85
C ILE A 176 0.93 -4.93 -8.13
N TYR A 177 1.53 -5.24 -9.26
CA TYR A 177 0.88 -5.18 -10.56
C TYR A 177 1.26 -6.38 -11.43
N THR A 178 0.31 -6.88 -12.18
CA THR A 178 0.52 -7.86 -13.26
C THR A 178 -0.20 -7.35 -14.51
N SER A 179 0.55 -7.27 -15.61
CA SER A 179 -0.01 -6.83 -16.90
C SER A 179 -1.13 -7.76 -17.35
N GLU A 180 -2.13 -7.22 -18.04
CA GLU A 180 -3.40 -7.92 -18.32
C GLU A 180 -3.22 -9.24 -19.04
N ILE A 181 -2.35 -9.28 -20.04
CA ILE A 181 -2.05 -10.48 -20.83
C ILE A 181 -1.36 -11.60 -20.00
N HIS A 182 -0.86 -11.27 -18.82
CA HIS A 182 -0.16 -12.21 -17.94
C HIS A 182 -0.98 -12.56 -16.69
N ARG A 183 -2.22 -12.03 -16.54
CA ARG A 183 -3.12 -12.38 -15.43
C ARG A 183 -3.61 -13.82 -15.52
N GLY A 184 -4.03 -14.37 -14.37
CA GLY A 184 -4.52 -15.75 -14.28
C GLY A 184 -3.45 -16.85 -14.33
N LYS A 185 -2.17 -16.50 -14.54
CA LYS A 185 -1.05 -17.44 -14.68
C LYS A 185 -0.27 -17.69 -13.39
N GLY A 186 -0.73 -17.17 -12.24
CA GLY A 186 -0.08 -17.36 -10.94
C GLY A 186 1.13 -16.46 -10.68
N ILE A 187 1.51 -15.55 -11.60
CA ILE A 187 2.73 -14.74 -11.47
C ILE A 187 2.66 -13.80 -10.25
N ALA A 188 1.51 -13.13 -10.03
CA ALA A 188 1.34 -12.27 -8.85
C ALA A 188 1.46 -13.06 -7.54
N LYS A 189 0.94 -14.30 -7.49
CA LYS A 189 1.05 -15.15 -6.31
C LYS A 189 2.52 -15.51 -6.03
N ALA A 190 3.24 -15.93 -7.07
CA ALA A 190 4.67 -16.24 -6.96
C ALA A 190 5.49 -15.00 -6.55
N LEU A 191 5.19 -13.83 -7.13
CA LEU A 191 5.83 -12.56 -6.78
C LEU A 191 5.67 -12.23 -5.29
N CYS A 192 4.42 -12.27 -4.79
CA CYS A 192 4.14 -12.00 -3.37
C CYS A 192 4.82 -13.04 -2.46
N ARG A 193 4.79 -14.34 -2.82
CA ARG A 193 5.47 -15.38 -2.05
C ARG A 193 6.98 -15.16 -1.96
N SER A 194 7.62 -14.79 -3.06
CA SER A 194 9.04 -14.48 -3.07
C SER A 194 9.37 -13.30 -2.15
N MET A 195 8.60 -12.22 -2.25
CA MET A 195 8.77 -11.04 -1.39
C MET A 195 8.54 -11.36 0.09
N LEU A 196 7.49 -12.13 0.42
CA LEU A 196 7.19 -12.53 1.80
C LEU A 196 8.27 -13.46 2.38
N SER A 197 8.80 -14.37 1.55
CA SER A 197 9.90 -15.26 1.95
C SER A 197 11.16 -14.48 2.30
N ASP A 198 11.55 -13.53 1.45
CA ASP A 198 12.74 -12.71 1.68
C ASP A 198 12.53 -11.81 2.90
N ALA A 199 11.37 -11.16 3.03
CA ALA A 199 11.04 -10.34 4.18
C ALA A 199 11.07 -11.14 5.50
N LYS A 200 10.56 -12.39 5.50
CA LYS A 200 10.63 -13.30 6.66
C LYS A 200 12.07 -13.66 7.01
N GLN A 201 12.92 -13.92 6.01
CA GLN A 201 14.35 -14.18 6.23
C GLN A 201 15.09 -12.95 6.77
N GLU A 202 14.64 -11.75 6.41
CA GLU A 202 15.17 -10.47 6.90
C GLU A 202 14.58 -10.06 8.27
N GLY A 203 13.72 -10.90 8.88
CA GLY A 203 13.24 -10.72 10.26
C GLY A 203 11.78 -10.29 10.39
N ALA A 204 11.05 -10.12 9.29
CA ALA A 204 9.63 -9.77 9.37
C ALA A 204 8.81 -10.91 9.99
N VAL A 205 8.01 -10.60 11.00
CA VAL A 205 7.08 -11.53 11.67
C VAL A 205 5.64 -11.29 11.24
N LYS A 206 5.37 -10.18 10.58
CA LYS A 206 4.05 -9.81 10.05
C LYS A 206 4.17 -9.15 8.69
N SER A 207 3.09 -9.22 7.91
CA SER A 207 2.95 -8.43 6.70
C SER A 207 1.61 -7.69 6.69
N VAL A 208 1.63 -6.44 6.19
CA VAL A 208 0.47 -5.56 6.05
C VAL A 208 0.39 -5.04 4.62
N LEU A 209 -0.81 -4.91 4.10
CA LEU A 209 -1.06 -4.30 2.78
C LEU A 209 -2.48 -3.72 2.70
N ALA A 210 -2.69 -2.81 1.74
CA ALA A 210 -4.01 -2.48 1.24
C ALA A 210 -4.27 -3.24 -0.07
N SER A 211 -5.44 -3.85 -0.17
CA SER A 211 -5.86 -4.62 -1.34
C SER A 211 -7.05 -3.99 -2.03
N SER A 212 -6.96 -3.81 -3.35
CA SER A 212 -8.14 -3.55 -4.16
C SER A 212 -9.11 -4.73 -4.15
N GLN A 213 -10.37 -4.52 -4.51
CA GLN A 213 -11.37 -5.58 -4.65
C GLN A 213 -10.91 -6.69 -5.61
N THR A 214 -10.21 -6.32 -6.69
CA THR A 214 -9.69 -7.30 -7.66
C THR A 214 -8.52 -8.12 -7.10
N GLY A 215 -7.67 -7.52 -6.29
CA GLY A 215 -6.51 -8.19 -5.67
C GLY A 215 -6.87 -9.05 -4.46
N HIS A 216 -7.94 -8.71 -3.75
CA HIS A 216 -8.36 -9.32 -2.49
C HIS A 216 -8.36 -10.87 -2.49
N PRO A 217 -8.94 -11.57 -3.50
CA PRO A 217 -8.91 -13.02 -3.53
C PRO A 217 -7.50 -13.65 -3.60
N LEU A 218 -6.53 -12.93 -4.16
CA LEU A 218 -5.13 -13.36 -4.20
C LEU A 218 -4.55 -13.38 -2.78
N TYR A 219 -4.76 -12.32 -2.02
CA TYR A 219 -4.19 -12.19 -0.69
C TYR A 219 -4.83 -13.14 0.33
N LEU A 220 -6.14 -13.39 0.21
CA LEU A 220 -6.79 -14.46 0.99
C LEU A 220 -6.15 -15.83 0.74
N LYS A 221 -5.84 -16.17 -0.53
CA LYS A 221 -5.13 -17.42 -0.88
C LYS A 221 -3.69 -17.47 -0.39
N LEU A 222 -3.07 -16.32 -0.12
CA LEU A 222 -1.74 -16.23 0.49
C LEU A 222 -1.77 -16.34 2.02
N GLY A 223 -2.98 -16.39 2.63
CA GLY A 223 -3.16 -16.48 4.07
C GLY A 223 -3.38 -15.16 4.79
N TYR A 224 -3.49 -14.06 4.05
CA TYR A 224 -3.90 -12.79 4.65
C TYR A 224 -5.34 -12.86 5.15
N ARG A 225 -5.63 -12.10 6.18
CA ARG A 225 -6.98 -11.87 6.69
C ARG A 225 -7.32 -10.39 6.66
N ASP A 226 -8.58 -10.09 6.49
CA ASP A 226 -9.07 -8.73 6.59
C ASP A 226 -8.93 -8.22 8.02
N VAL A 227 -8.47 -6.99 8.16
CA VAL A 227 -8.47 -6.25 9.41
C VAL A 227 -9.67 -5.29 9.43
N THR A 228 -9.88 -4.55 8.35
CA THR A 228 -11.03 -3.68 8.12
C THR A 228 -11.08 -3.26 6.64
N LYS A 229 -12.18 -2.62 6.25
CA LYS A 229 -12.25 -1.92 4.96
C LYS A 229 -11.66 -0.51 5.06
N MET A 230 -11.19 -0.03 3.93
CA MET A 230 -10.69 1.31 3.71
C MET A 230 -11.61 2.00 2.70
N TRP A 231 -12.31 3.04 3.11
CA TRP A 231 -13.18 3.83 2.24
C TRP A 231 -12.44 5.11 1.86
N VAL A 232 -12.00 5.16 0.62
CA VAL A 232 -11.35 6.36 0.07
C VAL A 232 -12.44 7.30 -0.42
N LEU A 233 -12.58 8.44 0.24
CA LEU A 233 -13.57 9.45 -0.06
C LEU A 233 -12.91 10.66 -0.71
N THR A 234 -13.63 11.31 -1.61
CA THR A 234 -13.26 12.60 -2.20
C THR A 234 -14.42 13.57 -2.05
N LYS A 235 -14.10 14.84 -1.88
CA LYS A 235 -15.10 15.91 -1.89
C LYS A 235 -15.26 16.41 -3.32
N GLN A 236 -16.50 16.48 -3.81
CA GLN A 236 -16.80 17.16 -5.06
C GLN A 236 -16.93 18.65 -4.75
N PHE A 237 -16.15 19.48 -5.43
CA PHE A 237 -16.23 20.93 -5.38
C PHE A 237 -17.15 21.46 -6.47
#